data_6ec624cfcf1acc51fd2af10bab09087d
#
_entry.id   6ec624cfcf1acc51fd2af10bab09087d
#
_cell.length_a   1.000
_cell.length_b   1.000
_cell.length_c   1.000
_cell.angle_alpha   90.00
_cell.angle_beta   90.00
_cell.angle_gamma   90.00
#
_symmetry.space_group_name_H-M   'P 1'
#
loop_
_entity.id
_entity.type
_entity.pdbx_description
1 polymer ?
#
loop_
_entity_poly.entity_id
_entity_poly.type
_entity_poly.pdbx_seq_one_letter_code
_entity_poly.pdbx_strand_id
1 'polypeptide(L)'
;MEQKNTRLRNVGFITFFFSGICAISSGVVVSLLQEQYGFAYGMTGTLLSLMSIGNLLAGFLIAMLPGKLGMKPSILLLTIGYALGYAMMGLSGAVAVLALGFFLVGIAKGSVINTCTILVSDNSADRTRGMNLMHSCYACGALP
;
A
#
# COMPACT_ATOMS: atom_id res chain seq x y z
N MET A 1 13.48 -10.03 27.95
CA MET A 1 12.29 -10.40 27.17
C MET A 1 11.56 -9.12 26.82
N GLU A 2 11.62 -8.71 25.55
CA GLU A 2 10.91 -7.52 25.07
C GLU A 2 9.40 -7.79 25.17
N GLN A 3 8.68 -6.92 25.86
CA GLN A 3 7.25 -7.09 26.12
C GLN A 3 6.50 -6.94 24.80
N LYS A 4 6.04 -8.06 24.23
CA LYS A 4 5.29 -8.07 22.97
C LYS A 4 3.99 -7.30 23.10
N ASN A 5 3.82 -6.25 22.30
CA ASN A 5 2.69 -5.34 22.39
C ASN A 5 1.53 -5.81 21.51
N THR A 6 0.57 -6.51 22.10
CA THR A 6 -0.64 -7.01 21.41
C THR A 6 -1.43 -5.89 20.72
N ARG A 7 -1.42 -4.67 21.26
CA ARG A 7 -2.10 -3.52 20.65
C ARG A 7 -1.46 -3.12 19.32
N LEU A 8 -0.13 -3.06 19.25
CA LEU A 8 0.60 -2.75 18.03
C LEU A 8 0.39 -3.84 16.98
N ARG A 9 0.42 -5.11 17.37
CA ARG A 9 0.12 -6.22 16.46
C ARG A 9 -1.29 -6.10 15.86
N ASN A 10 -2.30 -5.83 16.68
CA ASN A 10 -3.69 -5.70 16.21
C ASN A 10 -3.87 -4.49 15.29
N VAL A 11 -3.18 -3.39 15.53
CA VAL A 11 -3.13 -2.25 14.59
C VAL A 11 -2.57 -2.70 13.24
N GLY A 12 -1.52 -3.53 13.23
CA GLY A 12 -0.98 -4.10 12.00
C GLY A 12 -2.02 -4.91 11.23
N PHE A 13 -2.81 -5.76 11.89
CA PHE A 13 -3.87 -6.54 11.25
C PHE A 13 -4.96 -5.66 10.62
N ILE A 14 -5.45 -4.67 11.36
CA ILE A 14 -6.48 -3.73 10.88
C ILE A 14 -5.96 -2.93 9.70
N THR A 15 -4.76 -2.38 9.79
CA THR A 15 -4.14 -1.61 8.70
C THR A 15 -3.97 -2.47 7.45
N PHE A 16 -3.58 -3.73 7.62
CA PHE A 16 -3.37 -4.63 6.49
C PHE A 16 -4.69 -5.07 5.82
N PHE A 17 -5.77 -5.20 6.60
CA PHE A 17 -7.12 -5.38 6.08
C PHE A 17 -7.55 -4.23 5.16
N PHE A 18 -7.40 -2.96 5.62
CA PHE A 18 -7.70 -1.79 4.80
C PHE A 18 -6.78 -1.68 3.57
N SER A 19 -5.54 -2.11 3.69
CA SER A 19 -4.63 -2.18 2.53
C SER A 19 -5.11 -3.19 1.48
N GLY A 20 -5.78 -4.28 1.89
CA GLY A 20 -6.45 -5.21 0.97
C GLY A 20 -7.56 -4.53 0.16
N ILE A 21 -8.42 -3.75 0.82
CA ILE A 21 -9.47 -2.95 0.16
C ILE A 21 -8.84 -1.98 -0.86
N CYS A 22 -7.81 -1.23 -0.46
CA CYS A 22 -7.12 -0.32 -1.37
C CYS A 22 -6.48 -1.05 -2.57
N ALA A 23 -5.96 -2.26 -2.36
CA ALA A 23 -5.35 -3.02 -3.45
C ALA A 23 -6.35 -3.43 -4.53
N ILE A 24 -7.54 -3.89 -4.15
CA ILE A 24 -8.59 -4.25 -5.12
C ILE A 24 -9.16 -3.01 -5.82
N SER A 25 -9.27 -1.88 -5.10
CA SER A 25 -9.71 -0.62 -5.67
C SER A 25 -8.83 -0.15 -6.83
N SER A 26 -7.54 -0.44 -6.81
CA SER A 26 -6.64 -0.12 -7.92
C SER A 26 -7.02 -0.86 -9.21
N GLY A 27 -7.45 -2.12 -9.11
CA GLY A 27 -7.93 -2.91 -10.26
C GLY A 27 -9.24 -2.35 -10.83
N VAL A 28 -10.18 -1.98 -9.94
CA VAL A 28 -11.44 -1.35 -10.35
C VAL A 28 -11.20 -0.02 -11.06
N VAL A 29 -10.30 0.83 -10.53
CA VAL A 29 -9.93 2.10 -11.16
C VAL A 29 -9.36 1.88 -12.56
N VAL A 30 -8.52 0.87 -12.78
CA VAL A 30 -8.00 0.52 -14.11
C VAL A 30 -9.13 0.21 -15.09
N SER A 31 -10.10 -0.62 -14.69
CA SER A 31 -11.24 -0.96 -15.54
C SER A 31 -12.10 0.25 -15.88
N LEU A 32 -12.36 1.13 -14.88
CA LEU A 32 -13.10 2.37 -15.11
C LEU A 32 -12.36 3.33 -16.05
N LEU A 33 -11.04 3.45 -15.94
CA LEU A 33 -10.23 4.27 -16.84
C LEU A 33 -10.24 3.74 -18.29
N GLN A 34 -10.24 2.42 -18.47
CA GLN A 34 -10.37 1.81 -19.78
C GLN A 34 -11.74 2.13 -20.40
N GLU A 35 -12.81 2.01 -19.62
CA GLU A 35 -14.17 2.28 -20.08
C GLU A 35 -14.38 3.78 -20.37
N GLN A 36 -13.94 4.65 -19.48
CA GLN A 36 -14.18 6.10 -19.55
C GLN A 36 -13.31 6.81 -20.60
N TYR A 37 -12.06 6.41 -20.73
CA TYR A 37 -11.07 7.11 -21.60
C TYR A 37 -10.62 6.28 -22.80
N GLY A 38 -11.13 5.06 -22.96
CA GLY A 38 -10.77 4.19 -24.08
C GLY A 38 -9.29 3.76 -24.07
N PHE A 39 -8.67 3.66 -22.89
CA PHE A 39 -7.25 3.30 -22.81
C PHE A 39 -7.00 1.87 -23.28
N ALA A 40 -6.02 1.72 -24.17
CA ALA A 40 -5.55 0.42 -24.58
C ALA A 40 -4.91 -0.36 -23.41
N TYR A 41 -4.94 -1.69 -23.48
CA TYR A 41 -4.33 -2.58 -22.47
C TYR A 41 -2.86 -2.26 -22.19
N GLY A 42 -2.10 -1.82 -23.22
CA GLY A 42 -0.70 -1.41 -23.05
C GLY A 42 -0.54 -0.20 -22.13
N MET A 43 -1.46 0.78 -22.20
CA MET A 43 -1.45 1.95 -21.34
C MET A 43 -1.74 1.57 -19.88
N THR A 44 -2.78 0.78 -19.65
CA THR A 44 -3.13 0.32 -18.30
C THR A 44 -2.04 -0.58 -17.70
N GLY A 45 -1.40 -1.41 -18.52
CA GLY A 45 -0.23 -2.19 -18.13
C GLY A 45 0.93 -1.29 -17.69
N THR A 46 1.18 -0.18 -18.40
CA THR A 46 2.20 0.80 -18.00
C THR A 46 1.88 1.47 -16.67
N LEU A 47 0.63 1.86 -16.43
CA LEU A 47 0.20 2.44 -15.14
C LEU A 47 0.39 1.47 -13.96
N LEU A 48 0.02 0.20 -14.14
CA LEU A 48 0.24 -0.85 -13.13
C LEU A 48 1.74 -1.14 -12.91
N SER A 49 2.55 -1.04 -13.96
CA SER A 49 4.02 -1.18 -13.84
C SER A 49 4.62 -0.04 -13.02
N LEU A 50 4.16 1.20 -13.23
CA LEU A 50 4.57 2.36 -12.41
C LEU A 50 4.17 2.17 -10.95
N MET A 51 2.98 1.64 -10.66
CA MET A 51 2.57 1.29 -9.30
C MET A 51 3.51 0.23 -8.70
N SER A 52 3.93 -0.77 -9.48
CA SER A 52 4.85 -1.80 -9.03
C SER A 52 6.26 -1.24 -8.75
N ILE A 53 6.73 -0.31 -9.56
CA ILE A 53 7.99 0.42 -9.32
C ILE A 53 7.90 1.23 -8.02
N GLY A 54 6.80 1.96 -7.80
CA GLY A 54 6.56 2.68 -6.55
C GLY A 54 6.56 1.75 -5.33
N ASN A 55 5.93 0.59 -5.45
CA ASN A 55 5.91 -0.44 -4.40
C ASN A 55 7.32 -0.96 -4.07
N LEU A 56 8.16 -1.19 -5.08
CA LEU A 56 9.56 -1.60 -4.90
C LEU A 56 10.37 -0.52 -4.19
N LEU A 57 10.25 0.74 -4.64
CA LEU A 57 10.96 1.88 -4.04
C LEU A 57 10.56 2.11 -2.58
N ALA A 58 9.32 1.81 -2.20
CA ALA A 58 8.84 1.92 -0.83
C ALA A 58 9.68 1.09 0.16
N GLY A 59 10.19 -0.07 -0.26
CA GLY A 59 11.09 -0.89 0.55
C GLY A 59 12.36 -0.13 0.95
N PHE A 60 12.96 0.58 0.01
CA PHE A 60 14.14 1.42 0.26
C PHE A 60 13.79 2.64 1.11
N LEU A 61 12.66 3.29 0.84
CA LEU A 61 12.22 4.47 1.59
C LEU A 61 11.94 4.13 3.05
N ILE A 62 11.27 3.01 3.33
CA ILE A 62 11.02 2.54 4.71
C ILE A 62 12.31 2.15 5.44
N ALA A 63 13.33 1.71 4.73
CA ALA A 63 14.62 1.43 5.34
C ALA A 63 15.41 2.71 5.70
N MET A 64 15.26 3.78 4.91
CA MET A 64 16.08 4.98 5.03
C MET A 64 15.42 6.13 5.83
N LEU A 65 14.12 6.40 5.60
CA LEU A 65 13.44 7.56 6.17
C LEU A 65 13.32 7.52 7.70
N PRO A 66 13.02 6.39 8.35
CA PRO A 66 12.89 6.34 9.80
C PRO A 66 14.15 6.76 10.55
N GLY A 67 15.32 6.51 9.97
CA GLY A 67 16.60 6.95 10.53
C GLY A 67 16.80 8.47 10.54
N LYS A 68 16.09 9.19 9.64
CA LYS A 68 16.19 10.65 9.51
C LYS A 68 15.03 11.41 10.15
N LEU A 69 13.83 10.91 9.96
CA LEU A 69 12.58 11.59 10.35
C LEU A 69 11.90 10.95 11.56
N GLY A 70 12.32 9.74 11.93
CA GLY A 70 11.60 8.90 12.88
C GLY A 70 10.51 8.04 12.23
N MET A 71 10.08 6.97 12.92
CA MET A 71 9.18 5.97 12.36
C MET A 71 7.79 6.54 12.02
N LYS A 72 7.16 7.26 12.96
CA LYS A 72 5.78 7.77 12.78
C LYS A 72 5.66 8.74 11.60
N PRO A 73 6.46 9.82 11.49
CA PRO A 73 6.35 10.75 10.36
C PRO A 73 6.70 10.08 9.02
N SER A 74 7.63 9.13 9.01
CA SER A 74 7.96 8.39 7.79
C SER A 74 6.78 7.57 7.27
N ILE A 75 6.08 6.84 8.15
CA ILE A 75 4.89 6.07 7.79
C ILE A 75 3.78 6.99 7.30
N LEU A 76 3.49 8.08 8.02
CA LEU A 76 2.45 9.03 7.62
C LEU A 76 2.75 9.66 6.26
N LEU A 77 3.99 10.10 6.04
CA LEU A 77 4.42 10.70 4.77
C LEU A 77 4.24 9.75 3.60
N LEU A 78 4.61 8.49 3.78
CA LEU A 78 4.54 7.51 2.71
C LEU A 78 3.11 7.02 2.46
N THR A 79 2.30 6.84 3.51
CA THR A 79 0.92 6.35 3.38
C THR A 79 -0.07 7.40 2.85
N ILE A 80 0.25 8.71 2.96
CA ILE A 80 -0.56 9.77 2.35
C ILE A 80 -0.65 9.62 0.82
N GLY A 81 0.28 8.88 0.22
CA GLY A 81 0.27 8.51 -1.19
C GLY A 81 -1.01 7.79 -1.64
N TYR A 82 -1.71 7.07 -0.75
CA TYR A 82 -3.03 6.51 -1.06
C TYR A 82 -4.05 7.62 -1.34
N ALA A 83 -4.18 8.58 -0.42
CA ALA A 83 -5.16 9.66 -0.55
C ALA A 83 -4.84 10.54 -1.77
N LEU A 84 -3.59 10.96 -1.92
CA LEU A 84 -3.15 11.78 -3.04
C LEU A 84 -3.29 11.05 -4.37
N GLY A 85 -2.84 9.79 -4.45
CA GLY A 85 -2.89 9.01 -5.68
C GLY A 85 -4.32 8.76 -6.15
N TYR A 86 -5.23 8.33 -5.27
CA TYR A 86 -6.63 8.15 -5.65
C TYR A 86 -7.34 9.46 -5.97
N ALA A 87 -7.03 10.55 -5.26
CA ALA A 87 -7.55 11.88 -5.60
C ALA A 87 -7.11 12.30 -7.01
N MET A 88 -5.84 12.10 -7.37
CA MET A 88 -5.33 12.39 -8.71
C MET A 88 -6.03 11.55 -9.78
N MET A 89 -6.26 10.27 -9.53
CA MET A 89 -6.97 9.37 -10.45
C MET A 89 -8.44 9.77 -10.65
N GLY A 90 -9.09 10.30 -9.61
CA GLY A 90 -10.49 10.75 -9.67
C GLY A 90 -10.68 12.13 -10.28
N LEU A 91 -9.65 12.99 -10.23
CA LEU A 91 -9.76 14.38 -10.68
C LEU A 91 -9.31 14.62 -12.12
N SER A 92 -8.51 13.73 -12.71
CA SER A 92 -7.93 13.97 -14.03
C SER A 92 -7.74 12.67 -14.83
N GLY A 93 -8.12 12.71 -16.10
CA GLY A 93 -7.82 11.68 -17.09
C GLY A 93 -6.48 11.87 -17.82
N ALA A 94 -5.71 12.91 -17.49
CA ALA A 94 -4.42 13.14 -18.11
C ALA A 94 -3.42 12.03 -17.73
N VAL A 95 -2.81 11.40 -18.72
CA VAL A 95 -1.91 10.24 -18.55
C VAL A 95 -0.79 10.52 -17.56
N ALA A 96 -0.19 11.71 -17.59
CA ALA A 96 0.88 12.09 -16.65
C ALA A 96 0.39 12.16 -15.19
N VAL A 97 -0.83 12.65 -14.95
CA VAL A 97 -1.44 12.72 -13.63
C VAL A 97 -1.78 11.32 -13.12
N LEU A 98 -2.34 10.48 -13.99
CA LEU A 98 -2.63 9.08 -13.68
C LEU A 98 -1.34 8.30 -13.36
N ALA A 99 -0.29 8.48 -14.17
CA ALA A 99 1.01 7.85 -13.95
C ALA A 99 1.58 8.19 -12.57
N LEU A 100 1.55 9.47 -12.19
CA LEU A 100 1.98 9.92 -10.87
C LEU A 100 1.08 9.37 -9.77
N GLY A 101 -0.23 9.35 -9.98
CA GLY A 101 -1.21 8.78 -9.03
C GLY A 101 -0.94 7.30 -8.75
N PHE A 102 -0.79 6.48 -9.80
CA PHE A 102 -0.46 5.05 -9.65
C PHE A 102 0.89 4.83 -8.97
N PHE A 103 1.89 5.64 -9.29
CA PHE A 103 3.20 5.58 -8.64
C PHE A 103 3.12 5.88 -7.13
N LEU A 104 2.39 6.93 -6.74
CA LEU A 104 2.17 7.28 -5.33
C LEU A 104 1.39 6.21 -4.57
N VAL A 105 0.35 5.63 -5.17
CA VAL A 105 -0.38 4.48 -4.59
C VAL A 105 0.57 3.30 -4.41
N GLY A 106 1.46 3.07 -5.36
CA GLY A 106 2.50 2.04 -5.26
C GLY A 106 3.42 2.24 -4.05
N ILE A 107 3.93 3.45 -3.86
CA ILE A 107 4.76 3.80 -2.69
C ILE A 107 3.98 3.57 -1.39
N ALA A 108 2.74 4.05 -1.30
CA ALA A 108 1.92 3.88 -0.11
C ALA A 108 1.67 2.40 0.19
N LYS A 109 1.30 1.61 -0.82
CA LYS A 109 1.08 0.16 -0.71
C LYS A 109 2.31 -0.57 -0.17
N GLY A 110 3.47 -0.34 -0.77
CA GLY A 110 4.72 -0.97 -0.34
C GLY A 110 5.12 -0.56 1.07
N SER A 111 4.90 0.70 1.42
CA SER A 111 5.19 1.21 2.77
C SER A 111 4.32 0.55 3.83
N VAL A 112 3.02 0.38 3.57
CA VAL A 112 2.10 -0.31 4.48
C VAL A 112 2.49 -1.79 4.62
N ILE A 113 2.79 -2.48 3.52
CA ILE A 113 3.20 -3.88 3.55
C ILE A 113 4.44 -4.05 4.43
N ASN A 114 5.50 -3.29 4.18
CA ASN A 114 6.75 -3.39 4.94
C ASN A 114 6.56 -3.03 6.42
N THR A 115 5.85 -1.94 6.71
CA THR A 115 5.60 -1.51 8.09
C THR A 115 4.77 -2.52 8.87
N CYS A 116 3.68 -3.02 8.29
CA CYS A 116 2.83 -4.02 8.96
C CYS A 116 3.59 -5.34 9.18
N THR A 117 4.42 -5.74 8.24
CA THR A 117 5.27 -6.91 8.36
C THR A 117 6.21 -6.80 9.58
N ILE A 118 6.90 -5.68 9.72
CA ILE A 118 7.78 -5.42 10.87
C ILE A 118 6.94 -5.40 12.16
N LEU A 119 5.86 -4.62 12.18
CA LEU A 119 5.03 -4.42 13.35
C LEU A 119 4.43 -5.74 13.89
N VAL A 120 3.88 -6.57 13.00
CA VAL A 120 3.27 -7.86 13.36
C VAL A 120 4.33 -8.88 13.74
N SER A 121 5.43 -8.96 12.98
CA SER A 121 6.52 -9.89 13.23
C SER A 121 7.15 -9.70 14.60
N ASP A 122 7.42 -8.44 14.98
CA ASP A 122 8.11 -8.10 16.23
C ASP A 122 7.19 -8.24 17.46
N ASN A 123 5.88 -8.02 17.28
CA ASN A 123 4.91 -8.04 18.35
C ASN A 123 4.07 -9.34 18.46
N SER A 124 4.35 -10.37 17.64
CA SER A 124 3.69 -11.67 17.73
C SER A 124 4.50 -12.66 18.60
N ALA A 125 3.79 -13.42 19.44
CA ALA A 125 4.42 -14.48 20.25
C ALA A 125 4.98 -15.60 19.35
N ASP A 126 4.18 -15.99 18.36
CA ASP A 126 4.58 -16.83 17.23
C ASP A 126 4.57 -15.96 15.96
N ARG A 127 5.78 -15.74 15.42
CA ARG A 127 5.98 -14.90 14.25
C ARG A 127 5.28 -15.46 13.01
N THR A 128 5.39 -16.76 12.79
CA THR A 128 4.78 -17.43 11.64
C THR A 128 3.27 -17.33 11.67
N ARG A 129 2.67 -17.62 12.83
CA ARG A 129 1.22 -17.48 13.03
C ARG A 129 0.74 -16.04 12.86
N GLY A 130 1.49 -15.08 13.40
CA GLY A 130 1.18 -13.66 13.26
C GLY A 130 1.18 -13.22 11.80
N MET A 131 2.20 -13.60 11.04
CA MET A 131 2.30 -13.28 9.61
C MET A 131 1.19 -13.92 8.78
N ASN A 132 0.86 -15.20 9.03
CA ASN A 132 -0.23 -15.87 8.33
C ASN A 132 -1.59 -15.19 8.60
N LEU A 133 -1.87 -14.82 9.85
CA LEU A 133 -3.09 -14.07 10.21
C LEU A 133 -3.13 -12.69 9.53
N MET A 134 -2.00 -11.99 9.46
CA MET A 134 -1.92 -10.70 8.78
C MET A 134 -2.27 -10.83 7.30
N HIS A 135 -1.70 -11.81 6.59
CA HIS A 135 -2.02 -12.06 5.18
C HIS A 135 -3.48 -12.51 4.98
N SER A 136 -4.04 -13.27 5.94
CA SER A 136 -5.48 -13.60 5.91
C SER A 136 -6.35 -12.36 6.06
N CYS A 137 -5.99 -11.41 6.93
CA CYS A 137 -6.70 -10.12 7.05
C CYS A 137 -6.66 -9.33 5.73
N TYR A 138 -5.51 -9.30 5.06
CA TYR A 138 -5.38 -8.68 3.74
C TYR A 138 -6.29 -9.34 2.71
N ALA A 139 -6.28 -10.67 2.65
CA ALA A 139 -7.12 -11.42 1.73
C ALA A 139 -8.62 -11.15 1.98
N CYS A 140 -9.05 -11.10 3.26
CA CYS A 140 -10.43 -10.73 3.62
C CYS A 140 -10.78 -9.31 3.17
N GLY A 141 -9.86 -8.35 3.29
CA GLY A 141 -10.07 -6.99 2.80
C GLY A 141 -10.10 -6.88 1.28
N ALA A 142 -9.46 -7.81 0.57
CA ALA A 142 -9.42 -7.86 -0.89
C ALA A 142 -10.56 -8.70 -1.49
N LEU A 143 -11.50 -9.22 -0.70
CA LEU A 143 -12.70 -9.86 -1.23
C LEU A 143 -13.66 -8.79 -1.77
N PRO A 144 -14.29 -9.03 -2.95
CA PRO A 144 -15.26 -8.11 -3.54
C PRO A 144 -16.58 -8.09 -2.77
#